data_aaf8f464e3eccdbf56971ffb91a594a8
#
_entry.id   aaf8f464e3eccdbf56971ffb91a594a8
#
_cell.length_a   1.000
_cell.length_b   1.000
_cell.length_c   1.000
_cell.angle_alpha   90.00
_cell.angle_beta   90.00
_cell.angle_gamma   90.00
#
_symmetry.space_group_name_H-M   'P 1'
#
loop_
_entity.id
_entity.type
_entity.pdbx_description
1 polymer ?
#
loop_
_entity_poly.entity_id
_entity_poly.type
_entity_poly.pdbx_seq_one_letter_code
_entity_poly.pdbx_strand_id
1 'polypeptide(L)'
;MNKKYEITDIAHEKYPFLHRIRALRDIGSEVKAGDLGGFVECESNLSFETGDDAWIFDNAIAAGEGCVDKGSVLRERAIVCGCAYASHGTEMFGDSRAEDDAYIRGARLSRCARVSGNGMVLQSPTTKASPILTGSCAVYGKVIGDVMLAGSVVVISDETISNDSLDTLSIDERGRTVLRAPSRDKLTPRQPQEKQKRPKDKGRDR
;
A
#
# COMPACT_ATOMS: atom_id res chain seq x y z
N MET A 1 -16.64 -1.79 24.87
CA MET A 1 -16.68 -0.32 24.81
C MET A 1 -15.40 0.14 24.10
N ASN A 2 -15.52 0.89 23.02
CA ASN A 2 -14.40 1.42 22.24
C ASN A 2 -13.60 2.41 23.09
N LYS A 3 -12.29 2.17 23.24
CA LYS A 3 -11.35 3.06 23.96
C LYS A 3 -10.32 3.69 23.03
N LYS A 4 -10.39 3.38 21.72
CA LYS A 4 -9.43 3.85 20.73
C LYS A 4 -9.89 5.16 20.11
N TYR A 5 -11.15 5.25 19.73
CA TYR A 5 -11.75 6.43 19.10
C TYR A 5 -13.23 6.55 19.44
N GLU A 6 -13.78 7.71 19.18
CA GLU A 6 -15.22 7.97 19.16
C GLU A 6 -15.68 8.40 17.77
N ILE A 7 -16.93 8.16 17.43
CA ILE A 7 -17.59 8.69 16.25
C ILE A 7 -18.22 10.03 16.67
N THR A 8 -17.86 11.11 15.97
CA THR A 8 -18.31 12.47 16.29
C THR A 8 -19.60 12.82 15.55
N ASP A 9 -20.22 13.95 15.91
CA ASP A 9 -21.39 14.51 15.21
C ASP A 9 -21.00 15.23 13.88
N ILE A 10 -19.72 15.24 13.50
CA ILE A 10 -19.25 15.89 12.28
C ILE A 10 -19.54 14.98 11.09
N ALA A 11 -20.62 15.23 10.38
CA ALA A 11 -21.02 14.48 9.19
C ALA A 11 -20.21 14.88 7.98
N HIS A 12 -20.03 13.94 7.05
CA HIS A 12 -19.42 14.17 5.73
C HIS A 12 -20.34 15.01 4.86
N GLU A 13 -19.80 16.03 4.18
CA GLU A 13 -20.60 17.00 3.39
C GLU A 13 -21.50 16.33 2.34
N LYS A 14 -20.98 15.33 1.64
CA LYS A 14 -21.69 14.63 0.56
C LYS A 14 -22.48 13.40 1.02
N TYR A 15 -22.06 12.77 2.11
CA TYR A 15 -22.61 11.51 2.63
C TYR A 15 -22.96 11.69 4.12
N PRO A 16 -24.15 12.23 4.47
CA PRO A 16 -24.49 12.59 5.85
C PRO A 16 -24.52 11.42 6.85
N PHE A 17 -24.56 10.18 6.36
CA PHE A 17 -24.49 8.97 7.19
C PHE A 17 -23.08 8.58 7.61
N LEU A 18 -22.07 9.25 7.05
CA LEU A 18 -20.66 9.08 7.44
C LEU A 18 -20.27 10.15 8.44
N HIS A 19 -19.63 9.75 9.52
CA HIS A 19 -19.21 10.63 10.59
C HIS A 19 -17.70 10.55 10.82
N ARG A 20 -17.12 11.70 11.14
CA ARG A 20 -15.70 11.81 11.43
C ARG A 20 -15.36 11.12 12.75
N ILE A 21 -14.23 10.44 12.82
CA ILE A 21 -13.72 9.84 14.05
C ILE A 21 -12.79 10.81 14.79
N ARG A 22 -12.68 10.63 16.12
CA ARG A 22 -11.72 11.32 16.97
C ARG A 22 -10.98 10.32 17.84
N ALA A 23 -9.66 10.42 17.92
CA ALA A 23 -8.84 9.56 18.76
C ALA A 23 -9.08 9.85 20.26
N LEU A 24 -9.30 8.81 21.04
CA LEU A 24 -9.43 8.88 22.51
C LEU A 24 -8.10 8.63 23.23
N ARG A 25 -7.11 8.13 22.53
CA ARG A 25 -5.74 7.87 23.01
C ARG A 25 -4.75 8.06 21.87
N ASP A 26 -3.46 8.09 22.20
CA ASP A 26 -2.40 8.02 21.19
C ASP A 26 -2.47 6.68 20.46
N ILE A 27 -2.32 6.70 19.11
CA ILE A 27 -2.36 5.54 18.22
C ILE A 27 -1.09 5.56 17.38
N GLY A 28 -0.25 4.54 17.53
CA GLY A 28 1.07 4.51 16.92
C GLY A 28 1.91 5.74 17.28
N SER A 29 2.71 6.21 16.33
CA SER A 29 3.55 7.41 16.50
C SER A 29 2.95 8.70 15.95
N GLU A 30 1.91 8.59 15.12
CA GLU A 30 1.41 9.70 14.31
C GLU A 30 0.14 10.35 14.86
N VAL A 31 -0.73 9.60 15.56
CA VAL A 31 -2.04 10.07 16.01
C VAL A 31 -2.00 10.35 17.50
N LYS A 32 -2.42 11.54 17.91
CA LYS A 32 -2.53 11.94 19.32
C LYS A 32 -3.98 11.93 19.79
N ALA A 33 -4.16 11.74 21.10
CA ALA A 33 -5.47 11.85 21.71
C ALA A 33 -6.09 13.23 21.39
N GLY A 34 -7.32 13.22 20.86
CA GLY A 34 -8.05 14.39 20.40
C GLY A 34 -7.95 14.66 18.89
N ASP A 35 -7.02 14.04 18.17
CA ASP A 35 -6.89 14.23 16.73
C ASP A 35 -8.12 13.69 16.00
N LEU A 36 -8.53 14.46 14.98
CA LEU A 36 -9.60 14.03 14.08
C LEU A 36 -9.03 13.12 13.00
N GLY A 37 -9.73 12.01 12.77
CA GLY A 37 -9.45 11.09 11.66
C GLY A 37 -10.38 11.31 10.47
N GLY A 38 -10.48 10.29 9.60
CA GLY A 38 -11.38 10.25 8.46
C GLY A 38 -12.84 9.96 8.86
N PHE A 39 -13.56 9.31 7.96
CA PHE A 39 -15.00 9.07 8.12
C PHE A 39 -15.33 7.59 8.17
N VAL A 40 -16.25 7.24 9.05
CA VAL A 40 -16.82 5.89 9.16
C VAL A 40 -18.34 5.96 9.19
N GLU A 41 -18.99 4.87 8.81
CA GLU A 41 -20.45 4.69 8.96
C GLU A 41 -20.79 4.14 10.35
N CYS A 42 -19.99 3.22 10.85
CA CYS A 42 -20.18 2.58 12.16
C CYS A 42 -18.86 2.12 12.79
N GLU A 43 -18.91 1.66 14.04
CA GLU A 43 -17.70 1.22 14.77
C GLU A 43 -17.01 -0.02 14.14
N SER A 44 -17.74 -0.86 13.40
CA SER A 44 -17.15 -2.03 12.75
C SER A 44 -16.22 -1.70 11.57
N ASN A 45 -16.29 -0.47 11.04
CA ASN A 45 -15.46 -0.07 9.91
C ASN A 45 -13.97 0.14 10.26
N LEU A 46 -13.66 0.37 11.53
CA LEU A 46 -12.28 0.52 11.98
C LEU A 46 -12.07 -0.28 13.27
N SER A 47 -11.09 -1.16 13.27
CA SER A 47 -10.74 -1.95 14.45
C SER A 47 -10.41 -1.08 15.65
N PHE A 48 -10.97 -1.44 16.80
CA PHE A 48 -10.67 -0.85 18.12
C PHE A 48 -10.04 -1.85 19.09
N GLU A 49 -9.51 -2.95 18.56
CA GLU A 49 -8.80 -3.95 19.36
C GLU A 49 -7.57 -3.35 20.05
N THR A 50 -7.26 -3.90 21.22
CA THR A 50 -6.10 -3.44 22.00
C THR A 50 -4.81 -3.75 21.26
N GLY A 51 -3.99 -2.72 21.03
CA GLY A 51 -2.71 -2.86 20.31
C GLY A 51 -2.83 -2.78 18.78
N ASP A 52 -4.02 -2.61 18.24
CA ASP A 52 -4.20 -2.35 16.81
C ASP A 52 -4.06 -0.83 16.54
N ASP A 53 -3.05 -0.46 15.74
CA ASP A 53 -2.75 0.93 15.35
C ASP A 53 -3.38 1.32 13.99
N ALA A 54 -4.32 0.52 13.45
CA ALA A 54 -5.05 0.89 12.23
C ALA A 54 -5.73 2.26 12.38
N TRP A 55 -5.66 3.11 11.34
CA TRP A 55 -6.26 4.45 11.38
C TRP A 55 -6.71 4.93 10.01
N ILE A 56 -7.75 5.76 10.02
CA ILE A 56 -8.29 6.44 8.85
C ILE A 56 -7.99 7.92 9.00
N PHE A 57 -7.22 8.50 8.07
CA PHE A 57 -6.80 9.90 8.09
C PHE A 57 -7.60 10.77 7.12
N ASP A 58 -7.44 12.05 7.21
CA ASP A 58 -7.89 13.08 6.28
C ASP A 58 -9.37 12.99 5.92
N ASN A 59 -9.69 12.74 4.65
CA ASN A 59 -11.04 12.53 4.12
C ASN A 59 -11.23 11.10 3.61
N ALA A 60 -10.39 10.16 4.05
CA ALA A 60 -10.56 8.76 3.72
C ALA A 60 -11.82 8.19 4.41
N ILE A 61 -12.41 7.17 3.81
CA ILE A 61 -13.71 6.64 4.20
C ILE A 61 -13.62 5.12 4.39
N ALA A 62 -14.25 4.62 5.44
CA ALA A 62 -14.64 3.22 5.55
C ALA A 62 -16.16 3.14 5.81
N ALA A 63 -16.90 2.36 4.98
CA ALA A 63 -18.36 2.36 4.98
C ALA A 63 -18.94 0.99 4.66
N GLY A 64 -20.26 0.82 4.91
CA GLY A 64 -20.93 -0.47 4.78
C GLY A 64 -20.36 -1.49 5.77
N GLU A 65 -20.11 -2.70 5.29
CA GLU A 65 -19.41 -3.74 6.05
C GLU A 65 -17.88 -3.69 5.85
N GLY A 66 -17.39 -2.67 5.13
CA GLY A 66 -15.97 -2.46 4.88
C GLY A 66 -15.19 -2.26 6.18
N CYS A 67 -14.06 -2.96 6.35
CA CYS A 67 -13.30 -2.98 7.59
C CYS A 67 -11.80 -2.68 7.38
N VAL A 68 -11.22 -1.95 8.32
CA VAL A 68 -9.79 -1.58 8.36
C VAL A 68 -9.21 -2.01 9.69
N ASP A 69 -8.19 -2.89 9.68
CA ASP A 69 -7.57 -3.41 10.90
C ASP A 69 -6.06 -3.67 10.78
N LYS A 70 -5.50 -4.20 11.86
CA LYS A 70 -4.11 -4.71 11.96
C LYS A 70 -3.08 -3.75 11.40
N GLY A 71 -3.13 -2.51 11.89
CA GLY A 71 -2.18 -1.47 11.53
C GLY A 71 -2.34 -0.91 10.12
N SER A 72 -3.47 -1.19 9.45
CA SER A 72 -3.75 -0.64 8.12
C SER A 72 -4.11 0.84 8.18
N VAL A 73 -3.75 1.57 7.13
CA VAL A 73 -3.88 3.03 7.08
C VAL A 73 -4.54 3.47 5.79
N LEU A 74 -5.60 4.27 5.93
CA LEU A 74 -6.23 4.99 4.82
C LEU A 74 -5.90 6.47 4.92
N ARG A 75 -5.51 7.11 3.81
CA ARG A 75 -5.19 8.55 3.76
C ARG A 75 -5.83 9.24 2.57
N GLU A 76 -5.84 10.55 2.62
CA GLU A 76 -6.35 11.44 1.57
C GLU A 76 -7.84 11.18 1.28
N ARG A 77 -8.19 10.52 0.17
CA ARG A 77 -9.56 10.17 -0.22
C ARG A 77 -9.74 8.68 -0.49
N ALA A 78 -8.87 7.86 0.09
CA ALA A 78 -8.96 6.41 -0.04
C ALA A 78 -10.27 5.88 0.54
N ILE A 79 -10.86 4.88 -0.11
CA ILE A 79 -12.17 4.33 0.27
C ILE A 79 -12.07 2.81 0.44
N VAL A 80 -12.63 2.32 1.54
CA VAL A 80 -12.94 0.90 1.76
C VAL A 80 -14.44 0.79 1.99
N CYS A 81 -15.17 0.07 1.13
CA CYS A 81 -16.62 -0.04 1.25
C CYS A 81 -17.16 -1.39 0.73
N GLY A 82 -18.47 -1.60 0.85
CA GLY A 82 -19.08 -2.91 0.62
C GLY A 82 -18.69 -3.85 1.74
N CYS A 83 -18.22 -5.05 1.42
CA CYS A 83 -17.64 -6.03 2.36
C CYS A 83 -16.11 -6.08 2.25
N ALA A 84 -15.48 -5.04 1.68
CA ALA A 84 -14.05 -5.02 1.45
C ALA A 84 -13.26 -4.97 2.76
N TYR A 85 -12.11 -5.65 2.78
CA TYR A 85 -11.30 -5.78 3.98
C TYR A 85 -9.84 -5.38 3.73
N ALA A 86 -9.37 -4.33 4.41
CA ALA A 86 -8.00 -3.84 4.37
C ALA A 86 -7.28 -4.18 5.68
N SER A 87 -6.25 -5.02 5.63
CA SER A 87 -5.65 -5.67 6.79
C SER A 87 -4.13 -5.77 6.74
N HIS A 88 -3.50 -6.01 7.90
CA HIS A 88 -2.07 -6.33 8.05
C HIS A 88 -1.13 -5.27 7.47
N GLY A 89 -1.31 -4.02 7.84
CA GLY A 89 -0.46 -2.92 7.39
C GLY A 89 -0.71 -2.53 5.94
N THR A 90 -1.91 -2.75 5.42
CA THR A 90 -2.33 -2.21 4.13
C THR A 90 -2.31 -0.68 4.17
N GLU A 91 -1.71 -0.06 3.18
CA GLU A 91 -1.65 1.39 3.02
C GLU A 91 -2.40 1.82 1.77
N MET A 92 -3.38 2.69 1.92
CA MET A 92 -4.17 3.21 0.80
C MET A 92 -4.11 4.75 0.77
N PHE A 93 -3.79 5.30 -0.41
CA PHE A 93 -3.60 6.73 -0.63
C PHE A 93 -4.34 7.22 -1.87
N GLY A 94 -4.48 8.54 -2.00
CA GLY A 94 -5.11 9.16 -3.15
C GLY A 94 -6.60 8.86 -3.23
N ASP A 95 -7.05 8.52 -4.41
CA ASP A 95 -8.43 8.09 -4.71
C ASP A 95 -8.52 6.55 -4.83
N SER A 96 -7.62 5.81 -4.17
CA SER A 96 -7.61 4.35 -4.23
C SER A 96 -8.85 3.76 -3.55
N ARG A 97 -9.31 2.61 -4.07
CA ARG A 97 -10.56 2.01 -3.60
C ARG A 97 -10.44 0.50 -3.40
N ALA A 98 -11.05 0.03 -2.33
CA ALA A 98 -11.40 -1.37 -2.10
C ALA A 98 -12.91 -1.45 -1.96
N GLU A 99 -13.56 -2.20 -2.85
CA GLU A 99 -15.01 -2.25 -2.98
C GLU A 99 -15.50 -3.71 -3.08
N ASP A 100 -16.81 -3.92 -2.91
CA ASP A 100 -17.46 -5.24 -2.96
C ASP A 100 -16.86 -6.20 -1.91
N ASP A 101 -16.42 -7.39 -2.30
CA ASP A 101 -15.81 -8.42 -1.44
C ASP A 101 -14.27 -8.41 -1.54
N ALA A 102 -13.66 -7.28 -1.89
CA ALA A 102 -12.22 -7.16 -2.07
C ALA A 102 -11.45 -7.45 -0.78
N TYR A 103 -10.36 -8.23 -0.87
CA TYR A 103 -9.49 -8.51 0.26
C TYR A 103 -8.05 -8.03 0.00
N ILE A 104 -7.59 -7.09 0.83
CA ILE A 104 -6.26 -6.51 0.72
C ILE A 104 -5.49 -6.79 2.01
N ARG A 105 -4.31 -7.40 1.88
CA ARG A 105 -3.47 -7.73 3.02
C ARG A 105 -2.02 -7.33 2.78
N GLY A 106 -1.54 -6.38 3.55
CA GLY A 106 -0.15 -5.95 3.53
C GLY A 106 0.30 -5.44 2.17
N ALA A 107 -0.52 -4.64 1.50
CA ALA A 107 -0.25 -4.07 0.19
C ALA A 107 -0.32 -2.55 0.21
N ARG A 108 0.26 -1.90 -0.79
CA ARG A 108 0.16 -0.45 -0.97
C ARG A 108 -0.63 -0.10 -2.22
N LEU A 109 -1.70 0.66 -2.05
CA LEU A 109 -2.52 1.21 -3.12
C LEU A 109 -2.39 2.72 -3.17
N SER A 110 -2.27 3.28 -4.37
CA SER A 110 -2.16 4.73 -4.53
C SER A 110 -2.80 5.24 -5.81
N ARG A 111 -3.01 6.56 -5.89
CA ARG A 111 -3.68 7.26 -7.00
C ARG A 111 -5.12 6.76 -7.15
N CYS A 112 -5.48 6.21 -8.31
CA CYS A 112 -6.83 5.70 -8.59
C CYS A 112 -6.86 4.16 -8.69
N ALA A 113 -5.91 3.46 -8.04
CA ALA A 113 -5.87 2.01 -8.02
C ALA A 113 -7.13 1.44 -7.35
N ARG A 114 -7.72 0.42 -7.95
CA ARG A 114 -8.97 -0.18 -7.48
C ARG A 114 -8.82 -1.70 -7.32
N VAL A 115 -9.38 -2.22 -6.24
CA VAL A 115 -9.61 -3.67 -6.04
C VAL A 115 -11.11 -3.85 -5.79
N SER A 116 -11.78 -4.66 -6.59
CA SER A 116 -13.24 -4.86 -6.48
C SER A 116 -13.68 -6.27 -6.90
N GLY A 117 -14.96 -6.55 -6.75
CA GLY A 117 -15.48 -7.91 -6.85
C GLY A 117 -14.83 -8.80 -5.79
N ASN A 118 -14.39 -9.99 -6.17
CA ASN A 118 -13.64 -10.91 -5.31
C ASN A 118 -12.12 -10.72 -5.43
N GLY A 119 -11.66 -9.53 -5.79
CA GLY A 119 -10.25 -9.20 -5.98
C GLY A 119 -9.42 -9.37 -4.71
N MET A 120 -8.25 -10.01 -4.84
CA MET A 120 -7.34 -10.24 -3.72
C MET A 120 -5.96 -9.65 -4.00
N VAL A 121 -5.45 -8.85 -3.09
CA VAL A 121 -4.08 -8.29 -3.16
C VAL A 121 -3.36 -8.64 -1.87
N LEU A 122 -2.39 -9.55 -1.96
CA LEU A 122 -1.84 -10.24 -0.80
C LEU A 122 -0.31 -10.12 -0.75
N GLN A 123 0.19 -9.77 0.42
CA GLN A 123 1.60 -9.93 0.74
C GLN A 123 2.04 -11.39 0.58
N SER A 124 3.24 -11.64 0.07
CA SER A 124 3.80 -12.99 0.00
C SER A 124 3.86 -13.65 1.39
N PRO A 125 3.36 -14.87 1.53
CA PRO A 125 3.50 -15.61 2.78
C PRO A 125 4.95 -15.99 3.08
N THR A 126 5.79 -16.14 2.06
CA THR A 126 7.20 -16.57 2.14
C THR A 126 8.16 -15.41 2.29
N THR A 127 8.20 -14.54 1.29
CA THR A 127 9.19 -13.42 1.24
C THR A 127 8.76 -12.20 2.04
N LYS A 128 7.48 -12.10 2.42
CA LYS A 128 6.86 -10.90 3.04
C LYS A 128 6.89 -9.67 2.11
N ALA A 129 7.19 -9.85 0.84
CA ALA A 129 7.08 -8.78 -0.15
C ALA A 129 5.63 -8.37 -0.35
N SER A 130 5.41 -7.08 -0.49
CA SER A 130 4.08 -6.46 -0.55
C SER A 130 3.78 -5.97 -1.96
N PRO A 131 2.62 -6.30 -2.53
CA PRO A 131 2.20 -5.74 -3.81
C PRO A 131 2.06 -4.21 -3.76
N ILE A 132 2.38 -3.56 -4.87
CA ILE A 132 2.23 -2.12 -5.05
C ILE A 132 1.33 -1.87 -6.25
N LEU A 133 0.20 -1.21 -6.04
CA LEU A 133 -0.75 -0.83 -7.06
C LEU A 133 -0.78 0.69 -7.19
N THR A 134 -0.57 1.19 -8.41
CA THR A 134 -0.57 2.63 -8.66
C THR A 134 -1.13 2.99 -10.04
N GLY A 135 -1.49 4.24 -10.24
CA GLY A 135 -2.15 4.69 -11.47
C GLY A 135 -3.64 4.46 -11.43
N SER A 136 -4.21 3.93 -12.50
CA SER A 136 -5.64 3.60 -12.64
C SER A 136 -5.86 2.10 -12.83
N CYS A 137 -4.97 1.27 -12.27
CA CYS A 137 -5.08 -0.18 -12.37
C CYS A 137 -6.31 -0.69 -11.62
N ALA A 138 -6.89 -1.78 -12.13
CA ALA A 138 -8.05 -2.44 -11.53
C ALA A 138 -7.78 -3.93 -11.33
N VAL A 139 -8.05 -4.44 -10.13
CA VAL A 139 -7.84 -5.86 -9.79
C VAL A 139 -9.17 -6.48 -9.40
N TYR A 140 -9.60 -7.47 -10.19
CA TYR A 140 -10.76 -8.35 -9.92
C TYR A 140 -10.30 -9.78 -9.61
N GLY A 141 -9.07 -10.16 -9.97
CA GLY A 141 -8.42 -11.44 -9.72
C GLY A 141 -7.49 -11.40 -8.53
N LYS A 142 -6.36 -12.10 -8.61
CA LYS A 142 -5.39 -12.21 -7.50
C LYS A 142 -4.03 -11.62 -7.86
N VAL A 143 -3.46 -10.85 -6.94
CA VAL A 143 -2.10 -10.32 -7.01
C VAL A 143 -1.37 -10.67 -5.72
N ILE A 144 -0.25 -11.38 -5.82
CA ILE A 144 0.46 -11.92 -4.65
C ILE A 144 1.96 -11.65 -4.75
N GLY A 145 2.56 -11.15 -3.66
CA GLY A 145 4.01 -11.04 -3.51
C GLY A 145 4.60 -9.77 -4.13
N ASP A 146 5.85 -9.84 -4.60
CA ASP A 146 6.58 -8.68 -5.10
C ASP A 146 6.15 -8.31 -6.53
N VAL A 147 4.96 -7.75 -6.64
CA VAL A 147 4.32 -7.33 -7.89
C VAL A 147 4.01 -5.84 -7.84
N MET A 148 4.43 -5.10 -8.85
CA MET A 148 4.07 -3.70 -9.05
C MET A 148 3.16 -3.57 -10.28
N LEU A 149 1.91 -3.15 -10.06
CA LEU A 149 0.99 -2.78 -11.12
C LEU A 149 0.95 -1.26 -11.27
N ALA A 150 1.14 -0.76 -12.48
CA ALA A 150 1.14 0.67 -12.78
C ALA A 150 0.30 0.98 -14.03
N GLY A 151 -0.14 2.24 -14.16
CA GLY A 151 -0.94 2.68 -15.30
C GLY A 151 -2.37 2.14 -15.28
N SER A 152 -2.89 1.69 -16.42
CA SER A 152 -4.28 1.25 -16.62
C SER A 152 -4.41 -0.28 -16.71
N VAL A 153 -3.54 -1.02 -16.06
CA VAL A 153 -3.54 -2.49 -16.08
C VAL A 153 -4.80 -3.03 -15.40
N VAL A 154 -5.42 -4.03 -16.02
CA VAL A 154 -6.58 -4.74 -15.46
C VAL A 154 -6.23 -6.20 -15.24
N VAL A 155 -6.42 -6.69 -14.03
CA VAL A 155 -6.31 -8.11 -13.65
C VAL A 155 -7.73 -8.67 -13.55
N ILE A 156 -8.11 -9.54 -14.48
CA ILE A 156 -9.47 -10.10 -14.54
C ILE A 156 -9.71 -11.18 -13.48
N SER A 157 -10.97 -11.52 -13.22
CA SER A 157 -11.38 -12.37 -12.07
C SER A 157 -10.70 -13.74 -12.02
N ASP A 158 -10.42 -14.36 -13.16
CA ASP A 158 -9.78 -15.70 -13.22
C ASP A 158 -8.25 -15.61 -13.26
N GLU A 159 -7.69 -14.39 -13.33
CA GLU A 159 -6.25 -14.19 -13.43
C GLU A 159 -5.60 -14.18 -12.05
N THR A 160 -4.47 -14.88 -11.95
CA THR A 160 -3.59 -14.82 -10.77
C THR A 160 -2.21 -14.39 -11.20
N ILE A 161 -1.72 -13.28 -10.66
CA ILE A 161 -0.36 -12.79 -10.82
C ILE A 161 0.36 -13.00 -9.49
N SER A 162 1.40 -13.82 -9.48
CA SER A 162 2.19 -14.04 -8.26
C SER A 162 3.68 -13.95 -8.53
N ASN A 163 4.40 -13.40 -7.57
CA ASN A 163 5.85 -13.32 -7.62
C ASN A 163 6.44 -13.43 -6.21
N ASP A 164 7.05 -14.58 -5.91
CA ASP A 164 7.76 -14.86 -4.66
C ASP A 164 9.28 -14.81 -4.84
N SER A 165 9.78 -14.26 -5.95
CA SER A 165 11.20 -14.05 -6.16
C SER A 165 11.72 -12.83 -5.40
N LEU A 166 13.05 -12.64 -5.37
CA LEU A 166 13.68 -11.46 -4.80
C LEU A 166 13.65 -10.24 -5.74
N ASP A 167 13.26 -10.45 -6.99
CA ASP A 167 13.15 -9.41 -8.01
C ASP A 167 11.69 -8.97 -8.13
N THR A 168 11.42 -7.69 -8.34
CA THR A 168 10.05 -7.17 -8.48
C THR A 168 9.51 -7.42 -9.90
N LEU A 169 8.34 -8.04 -10.01
CA LEU A 169 7.60 -8.12 -11.27
C LEU A 169 6.80 -6.83 -11.49
N SER A 170 7.25 -5.99 -12.39
CA SER A 170 6.54 -4.77 -12.78
C SER A 170 5.69 -5.00 -14.03
N ILE A 171 4.42 -4.60 -13.97
CA ILE A 171 3.47 -4.70 -15.07
C ILE A 171 2.84 -3.32 -15.30
N ASP A 172 2.97 -2.82 -16.50
CA ASP A 172 2.36 -1.57 -16.95
C ASP A 172 1.77 -1.71 -18.36
N GLU A 173 1.33 -0.64 -18.98
CA GLU A 173 0.77 -0.60 -20.34
C GLU A 173 1.76 -1.05 -21.42
N ARG A 174 3.06 -1.06 -21.13
CA ARG A 174 4.13 -1.50 -22.03
C ARG A 174 4.39 -3.00 -21.94
N GLY A 175 3.87 -3.64 -20.89
CA GLY A 175 4.01 -5.07 -20.67
C GLY A 175 4.63 -5.44 -19.31
N ARG A 176 5.27 -6.60 -19.28
CA ARG A 176 5.87 -7.17 -18.06
C ARG A 176 7.38 -6.97 -18.08
N THR A 177 7.92 -6.45 -16.99
CA THR A 177 9.36 -6.20 -16.77
C THR A 177 9.78 -6.74 -15.42
N VAL A 178 10.97 -7.31 -15.32
CA VAL A 178 11.55 -7.74 -14.04
C VAL A 178 12.57 -6.69 -13.58
N LEU A 179 12.27 -6.05 -12.46
CA LEU A 179 13.17 -5.12 -11.80
C LEU A 179 14.05 -5.90 -10.83
N ARG A 180 15.30 -6.10 -11.19
CA ARG A 180 16.24 -6.87 -10.39
C ARG A 180 16.60 -6.16 -9.10
N ALA A 181 16.53 -6.88 -7.99
CA ALA A 181 17.05 -6.41 -6.71
C ALA A 181 18.53 -6.01 -6.83
N PRO A 182 19.00 -4.96 -6.11
CA PRO A 182 20.41 -4.60 -6.10
C PRO A 182 21.25 -5.79 -5.62
N SER A 183 22.14 -6.31 -6.47
CA SER A 183 23.05 -7.37 -6.03
C SER A 183 24.05 -6.84 -4.99
N ARG A 184 24.44 -7.71 -4.06
CA ARG A 184 25.46 -7.40 -3.03
C ARG A 184 26.75 -6.85 -3.63
N ASP A 185 27.12 -7.34 -4.82
CA ASP A 185 28.34 -6.93 -5.53
C ASP A 185 28.31 -5.48 -6.00
N LYS A 186 27.13 -4.88 -6.20
CA LYS A 186 26.99 -3.45 -6.53
C LYS A 186 27.16 -2.52 -5.35
N LEU A 187 27.07 -3.03 -4.13
CA LEU A 187 27.29 -2.27 -2.89
C LEU A 187 28.77 -2.29 -2.44
N THR A 188 29.61 -3.11 -3.05
CA THR A 188 31.05 -3.10 -2.77
C THR A 188 31.67 -1.84 -3.40
N PRO A 189 32.30 -0.92 -2.62
CA PRO A 189 32.95 0.25 -3.19
C PRO A 189 33.98 -0.21 -4.22
N ARG A 190 33.93 0.33 -5.44
CA ARG A 190 34.98 0.09 -6.43
C ARG A 190 36.29 0.61 -5.83
N GLN A 191 37.26 -0.28 -5.60
CA GLN A 191 38.60 0.13 -5.25
C GLN A 191 39.11 1.08 -6.34
N PRO A 192 39.73 2.23 -5.96
CA PRO A 192 40.32 3.13 -6.95
C PRO A 192 41.30 2.34 -7.81
N GLN A 193 41.07 2.28 -9.11
CA GLN A 193 42.03 1.69 -10.03
C GLN A 193 43.33 2.52 -9.93
N GLU A 194 44.39 1.93 -9.42
CA GLU A 194 45.71 2.51 -9.51
C GLU A 194 46.00 2.81 -10.98
N LYS A 195 46.16 4.12 -11.28
CA LYS A 195 46.60 4.56 -12.58
C LYS A 195 47.98 3.93 -12.85
N GLN A 196 48.02 2.92 -13.70
CA GLN A 196 49.28 2.40 -14.23
C GLN A 196 50.08 3.57 -14.79
N LYS A 197 51.20 3.88 -14.14
CA LYS A 197 52.18 4.84 -14.63
C LYS A 197 52.69 4.34 -15.97
N ARG A 198 52.44 5.09 -17.05
CA ARG A 198 53.04 4.85 -18.37
C ARG A 198 54.55 4.86 -18.20
N PRO A 199 55.30 3.88 -18.77
CA PRO A 199 56.77 3.91 -18.75
C PRO A 199 57.28 5.18 -19.46
N LYS A 200 58.18 5.89 -18.80
CA LYS A 200 58.87 7.01 -19.43
C LYS A 200 59.72 6.49 -20.56
N ASP A 201 59.43 6.91 -21.76
CA ASP A 201 60.26 6.68 -22.93
C ASP A 201 61.61 7.37 -22.71
N LYS A 202 62.66 6.56 -22.67
CA LYS A 202 64.05 7.08 -22.60
C LYS A 202 64.43 7.56 -23.98
N GLY A 203 64.45 8.88 -24.17
CA GLY A 203 64.97 9.50 -25.36
C GLY A 203 66.32 8.96 -25.70
N ARG A 204 66.51 8.61 -26.96
CA ARG A 204 67.82 8.37 -27.57
C ARG A 204 68.48 9.71 -27.89
N ASP A 205 69.57 9.95 -27.21
CA ASP A 205 70.55 10.92 -27.69
C ASP A 205 71.26 10.44 -28.96
N ARG A 206 71.24 11.28 -29.97
CA ARG A 206 72.29 11.45 -30.97
C ARG A 206 72.23 12.85 -31.57
#